data_749c93e6eeb4560a5c26dc0e08d66efa
#
_entry.id   749c93e6eeb4560a5c26dc0e08d66efa
#
_cell.length_a   1.000
_cell.length_b   1.000
_cell.length_c   1.000
_cell.angle_alpha   90.00
_cell.angle_beta   90.00
_cell.angle_gamma   90.00
#
_symmetry.space_group_name_H-M   'P 1'
#
loop_
_entity.id
_entity.type
_entity.pdbx_description
1 polymer ?
#
loop_
_entity_poly.entity_id
_entity_poly.type
_entity_poly.pdbx_seq_one_letter_code
_entity_poly.pdbx_strand_id
1 'polypeptide(L)'
;MRVKSIKLTNFKKFKDEHFEFNDDVNIFVGDNNAGKSTILEALEIVLNYSYRGRPFNSEFTPDIFNKDAVQLFLASDKSATHLPVLAIEAFIEGVPEYRGTNNFLKADAQGITVLVRFDDTLKDVYADHLLTNPHITSIPIEFYKLEWLDFGWNPVKAVAKKFRALYIDPTRIHPTLGKNQYISTILNTALKKEELVKLTLNYRENQQVFNNSGEVRTVNTGLDTDHLITEKKLSIAASTLPAGSIQTSLQLEVDDVPFQFIGKGEQSNVQIKLAIQNKSKDIDLVMMEEPENHLSHINLNKLVHYIENQRGDKQLFLTTHSSYVLNKLSIDKICLVQSGYKRLHKLAPAVVKTLKRLPGYDTLRVALSHKVILVEGPSDELVLKKIYHRKHNRLPEQDGIDIIVVRGVGFDTFISVGMEIGTRINVLRDNDGDYEENVVKVRADYAAYPNIKLISSAKNEEFSLEPAMIYANATDLVTLDAFAKVVLSTQTFNLYDKVVDLDKRRDFLIDWFRSVQGNGKGARKVDSAIKLFDGTLNFMYPPFLDEVFDFA
;
A
#
# COMPACT_ATOMS: atom_id res chain seq x y z
N MET A 1 -21.77 -3.74 -11.26
CA MET A 1 -20.71 -4.67 -11.68
C MET A 1 -19.64 -4.78 -10.59
N ARG A 2 -19.01 -5.96 -10.38
CA ARG A 2 -17.96 -6.17 -9.37
C ARG A 2 -16.89 -7.13 -9.88
N VAL A 3 -15.63 -6.83 -9.62
CA VAL A 3 -14.51 -7.76 -9.86
C VAL A 3 -14.37 -8.65 -8.63
N LYS A 4 -14.53 -9.95 -8.80
CA LYS A 4 -14.45 -10.95 -7.72
C LYS A 4 -13.04 -11.46 -7.49
N SER A 5 -12.29 -11.64 -8.56
CA SER A 5 -10.91 -12.10 -8.50
C SER A 5 -10.15 -11.78 -9.78
N ILE A 6 -8.83 -11.87 -9.69
CA ILE A 6 -7.94 -11.78 -10.85
C ILE A 6 -6.88 -12.88 -10.78
N LYS A 7 -6.63 -13.53 -11.90
CA LYS A 7 -5.53 -14.49 -12.07
C LYS A 7 -4.47 -13.84 -12.94
N LEU A 8 -3.22 -13.86 -12.49
CA LEU A 8 -2.07 -13.33 -13.19
C LEU A 8 -1.12 -14.47 -13.54
N THR A 9 -0.81 -14.63 -14.83
CA THR A 9 0.16 -15.60 -15.33
C THR A 9 1.27 -14.88 -16.08
N ASN A 10 2.51 -15.07 -15.66
CA ASN A 10 3.73 -14.47 -16.23
C ASN A 10 3.68 -12.93 -16.35
N PHE A 11 3.00 -12.25 -15.43
CA PHE A 11 2.88 -10.80 -15.45
C PHE A 11 3.81 -10.15 -14.40
N LYS A 12 4.85 -9.47 -14.83
CA LYS A 12 5.83 -8.78 -13.99
C LYS A 12 6.39 -9.67 -12.86
N LYS A 13 6.12 -9.31 -11.60
CA LYS A 13 6.53 -10.09 -10.43
C LYS A 13 5.78 -11.42 -10.31
N PHE A 14 4.55 -11.50 -10.80
CA PHE A 14 3.67 -12.64 -10.60
C PHE A 14 3.84 -13.68 -11.71
N LYS A 15 4.30 -14.88 -11.32
CA LYS A 15 4.45 -16.01 -12.25
C LYS A 15 3.13 -16.74 -12.46
N ASP A 16 2.43 -17.06 -11.37
CA ASP A 16 1.14 -17.74 -11.37
C ASP A 16 0.40 -17.49 -10.06
N GLU A 17 -0.32 -16.35 -9.98
CA GLU A 17 -0.95 -15.90 -8.75
C GLU A 17 -2.44 -15.61 -8.95
N HIS A 18 -3.26 -15.94 -7.94
CA HIS A 18 -4.70 -15.70 -7.92
C HIS A 18 -5.06 -14.81 -6.72
N PHE A 19 -5.78 -13.72 -6.99
CA PHE A 19 -6.19 -12.73 -6.00
C PHE A 19 -7.72 -12.66 -5.94
N GLU A 20 -8.29 -12.92 -4.77
CA GLU A 20 -9.72 -12.76 -4.50
C GLU A 20 -9.99 -11.40 -3.88
N PHE A 21 -11.13 -10.79 -4.20
CA PHE A 21 -11.46 -9.43 -3.77
C PHE A 21 -12.74 -9.36 -2.95
N ASN A 22 -12.83 -8.32 -2.11
CA ASN A 22 -14.06 -7.94 -1.43
C ASN A 22 -14.98 -7.18 -2.40
N ASP A 23 -16.28 -7.28 -2.17
CA ASP A 23 -17.27 -6.65 -3.05
C ASP A 23 -17.33 -5.12 -2.94
N ASP A 24 -16.75 -4.56 -1.89
CA ASP A 24 -16.85 -3.15 -1.56
C ASP A 24 -15.49 -2.43 -1.57
N VAL A 25 -14.59 -2.78 -0.66
CA VAL A 25 -13.27 -2.13 -0.51
C VAL A 25 -12.18 -3.18 -0.45
N ASN A 26 -11.09 -2.94 -1.17
CA ASN A 26 -9.89 -3.76 -1.20
C ASN A 26 -8.68 -2.87 -0.95
N ILE A 27 -7.99 -3.08 0.15
CA ILE A 27 -6.85 -2.28 0.58
C ILE A 27 -5.59 -3.12 0.48
N PHE A 28 -4.78 -2.86 -0.53
CA PHE A 28 -3.52 -3.59 -0.72
C PHE A 28 -2.42 -3.00 0.15
N VAL A 29 -1.87 -3.85 0.99
CA VAL A 29 -0.76 -3.54 1.90
C VAL A 29 0.35 -4.54 1.70
N GLY A 30 1.57 -4.14 1.95
CA GLY A 30 2.74 -5.00 1.82
C GLY A 30 4.01 -4.17 1.67
N ASP A 31 5.15 -4.84 1.63
CA ASP A 31 6.46 -4.21 1.46
C ASP A 31 6.57 -3.44 0.13
N ASN A 32 7.58 -2.58 0.03
CA ASN A 32 7.95 -1.99 -1.25
C ASN A 32 8.31 -3.12 -2.23
N ASN A 33 7.88 -2.98 -3.47
CA ASN A 33 8.03 -4.01 -4.52
C ASN A 33 7.28 -5.33 -4.26
N ALA A 34 6.35 -5.38 -3.29
CA ALA A 34 5.50 -6.57 -3.08
C ALA A 34 4.60 -6.89 -4.28
N GLY A 35 4.29 -5.90 -5.11
CA GLY A 35 3.45 -6.05 -6.29
C GLY A 35 2.06 -5.40 -6.16
N LYS A 36 1.85 -4.54 -5.16
CA LYS A 36 0.58 -3.82 -4.95
C LYS A 36 0.14 -3.06 -6.20
N SER A 37 1.02 -2.19 -6.72
CA SER A 37 0.77 -1.43 -7.96
C SER A 37 0.59 -2.36 -9.16
N THR A 38 1.29 -3.49 -9.19
CA THR A 38 1.16 -4.48 -10.28
C THR A 38 -0.24 -5.07 -10.37
N ILE A 39 -0.93 -5.28 -9.23
CA ILE A 39 -2.34 -5.73 -9.22
C ILE A 39 -3.25 -4.64 -9.79
N LEU A 40 -3.07 -3.38 -9.39
CA LEU A 40 -3.85 -2.27 -9.94
C LEU A 40 -3.59 -2.07 -11.44
N GLU A 41 -2.33 -2.17 -11.89
CA GLU A 41 -1.97 -2.11 -13.31
C GLU A 41 -2.60 -3.26 -14.12
N ALA A 42 -2.65 -4.47 -13.56
CA ALA A 42 -3.33 -5.60 -14.21
C ALA A 42 -4.84 -5.35 -14.35
N LEU A 43 -5.48 -4.81 -13.32
CA LEU A 43 -6.88 -4.38 -13.38
C LEU A 43 -7.08 -3.27 -14.42
N GLU A 44 -6.18 -2.30 -14.50
CA GLU A 44 -6.21 -1.23 -15.50
C GLU A 44 -6.13 -1.80 -16.93
N ILE A 45 -5.22 -2.76 -17.17
CA ILE A 45 -5.07 -3.39 -18.48
C ILE A 45 -6.35 -4.12 -18.89
N VAL A 46 -6.91 -4.96 -18.01
CA VAL A 46 -8.12 -5.73 -18.33
C VAL A 46 -9.33 -4.84 -18.51
N LEU A 47 -9.52 -3.87 -17.59
CA LEU A 47 -10.75 -3.08 -17.53
C LEU A 47 -10.71 -1.86 -18.44
N ASN A 48 -9.56 -1.24 -18.65
CA ASN A 48 -9.41 0.02 -19.37
C ASN A 48 -8.65 -0.10 -20.70
N TYR A 49 -8.06 -1.25 -21.01
CA TYR A 49 -7.19 -1.45 -22.19
C TYR A 49 -5.97 -0.53 -22.16
N SER A 50 -5.65 -0.01 -21.01
CA SER A 50 -4.56 0.94 -20.78
C SER A 50 -3.58 0.44 -19.75
N TYR A 51 -2.36 0.90 -19.87
CA TYR A 51 -1.29 0.68 -18.94
C TYR A 51 -0.63 2.02 -18.66
N ARG A 52 -0.66 2.43 -17.39
CA ARG A 52 -0.16 3.74 -16.97
C ARG A 52 -0.81 4.91 -17.72
N GLY A 53 -2.11 4.81 -17.97
CA GLY A 53 -2.89 5.85 -18.64
C GLY A 53 -2.71 5.92 -20.15
N ARG A 54 -1.96 5.00 -20.78
CA ARG A 54 -1.77 4.93 -22.23
C ARG A 54 -2.30 3.60 -22.79
N PRO A 55 -2.66 3.52 -24.07
CA PRO A 55 -3.08 2.26 -24.67
C PRO A 55 -2.04 1.14 -24.44
N PHE A 56 -2.46 -0.02 -23.96
CA PHE A 56 -1.53 -1.10 -23.62
C PHE A 56 -0.68 -1.56 -24.80
N ASN A 57 -1.25 -1.56 -26.02
CA ASN A 57 -0.52 -1.93 -27.23
C ASN A 57 0.71 -1.04 -27.49
N SER A 58 0.66 0.24 -27.10
CA SER A 58 1.78 1.18 -27.28
C SER A 58 2.81 1.12 -26.16
N GLU A 59 2.45 0.56 -25.02
CA GLU A 59 3.30 0.47 -23.82
C GLU A 59 3.78 -0.97 -23.55
N PHE A 60 3.46 -1.92 -24.45
CA PHE A 60 3.87 -3.31 -24.31
C PHE A 60 5.36 -3.46 -24.59
N THR A 61 6.11 -3.94 -23.60
CA THR A 61 7.57 -4.15 -23.64
C THR A 61 7.94 -5.50 -23.04
N PRO A 62 9.14 -6.05 -23.32
CA PRO A 62 9.61 -7.30 -22.72
C PRO A 62 9.60 -7.32 -21.19
N ASP A 63 9.75 -6.16 -20.54
CA ASP A 63 9.78 -6.01 -19.07
C ASP A 63 8.43 -6.30 -18.40
N ILE A 64 7.36 -6.43 -19.18
CA ILE A 64 6.03 -6.79 -18.67
C ILE A 64 5.95 -8.30 -18.34
N PHE A 65 6.79 -9.11 -18.96
CA PHE A 65 6.87 -10.53 -18.64
C PHE A 65 7.55 -10.80 -17.30
N ASN A 66 7.16 -11.90 -16.68
CA ASN A 66 7.80 -12.38 -15.45
C ASN A 66 9.26 -12.79 -15.73
N LYS A 67 10.18 -12.36 -14.86
CA LYS A 67 11.62 -12.59 -15.03
C LYS A 67 11.99 -14.06 -15.10
N ASP A 68 11.36 -14.92 -14.30
CA ASP A 68 11.65 -16.36 -14.32
C ASP A 68 11.19 -17.01 -15.63
N ALA A 69 10.02 -16.58 -16.15
CA ALA A 69 9.52 -17.04 -17.44
C ALA A 69 10.44 -16.60 -18.59
N VAL A 70 10.98 -15.37 -18.52
CA VAL A 70 11.99 -14.87 -19.48
C VAL A 70 13.26 -15.71 -19.40
N GLN A 71 13.77 -15.99 -18.20
CA GLN A 71 14.98 -16.79 -18.01
C GLN A 71 14.80 -18.22 -18.52
N LEU A 72 13.65 -18.85 -18.28
CA LEU A 72 13.32 -20.20 -18.79
C LEU A 72 13.33 -20.22 -20.33
N PHE A 73 12.74 -19.22 -20.97
CA PHE A 73 12.78 -19.08 -22.42
C PHE A 73 14.23 -18.91 -22.94
N LEU A 74 15.01 -18.01 -22.35
CA LEU A 74 16.39 -17.74 -22.77
C LEU A 74 17.32 -18.96 -22.58
N ALA A 75 17.02 -19.82 -21.61
CA ALA A 75 17.75 -21.07 -21.37
C ALA A 75 17.31 -22.24 -22.25
N SER A 76 16.17 -22.11 -22.95
CA SER A 76 15.63 -23.13 -23.85
C SER A 76 16.26 -23.08 -25.26
N ASP A 77 15.76 -23.90 -26.19
CA ASP A 77 16.06 -23.83 -27.62
C ASP A 77 15.49 -22.60 -28.33
N LYS A 78 14.78 -21.75 -27.58
CA LYS A 78 14.12 -20.51 -28.03
C LYS A 78 13.09 -20.72 -29.14
N SER A 79 12.60 -21.94 -29.33
CA SER A 79 11.52 -22.21 -30.29
C SER A 79 10.22 -21.50 -29.92
N ALA A 80 9.32 -21.32 -30.88
CA ALA A 80 8.04 -20.65 -30.67
C ALA A 80 7.19 -21.27 -29.53
N THR A 81 7.36 -22.57 -29.28
CA THR A 81 6.67 -23.31 -28.22
C THR A 81 7.17 -22.97 -26.81
N HIS A 82 8.37 -22.44 -26.68
CA HIS A 82 8.96 -22.03 -25.40
C HIS A 82 8.75 -20.54 -25.10
N LEU A 83 8.20 -19.77 -26.04
CA LEU A 83 7.84 -18.37 -25.80
C LEU A 83 6.78 -18.28 -24.69
N PRO A 84 7.01 -17.47 -23.63
CA PRO A 84 6.09 -17.39 -22.51
C PRO A 84 4.76 -16.76 -22.92
N VAL A 85 3.67 -17.34 -22.46
CA VAL A 85 2.33 -16.76 -22.58
C VAL A 85 2.08 -15.92 -21.33
N LEU A 86 1.62 -14.68 -21.51
CA LEU A 86 1.13 -13.83 -20.45
C LEU A 86 -0.39 -13.81 -20.48
N ALA A 87 -1.03 -14.06 -19.32
CA ALA A 87 -2.47 -13.99 -19.22
C ALA A 87 -2.89 -13.22 -17.95
N ILE A 88 -3.92 -12.38 -18.10
CA ILE A 88 -4.59 -11.67 -17.02
C ILE A 88 -6.08 -11.99 -17.13
N GLU A 89 -6.61 -12.78 -16.19
CA GLU A 89 -8.02 -13.20 -16.18
C GLU A 89 -8.76 -12.52 -15.05
N ALA A 90 -9.71 -11.65 -15.35
CA ALA A 90 -10.56 -11.00 -14.37
C ALA A 90 -11.94 -11.64 -14.33
N PHE A 91 -12.34 -12.13 -13.16
CA PHE A 91 -13.68 -12.65 -12.88
C PHE A 91 -14.57 -11.49 -12.47
N ILE A 92 -15.62 -11.24 -13.24
CA ILE A 92 -16.44 -10.04 -13.13
C ILE A 92 -17.91 -10.45 -13.01
N GLU A 93 -18.57 -10.05 -11.92
CA GLU A 93 -19.99 -10.27 -11.72
C GLU A 93 -20.82 -9.11 -12.27
N GLY A 94 -21.97 -9.43 -12.88
CA GLY A 94 -22.90 -8.45 -13.45
C GLY A 94 -22.65 -8.12 -14.92
N VAL A 95 -21.99 -9.02 -15.65
CA VAL A 95 -21.72 -8.93 -17.10
C VAL A 95 -22.07 -10.27 -17.79
N PRO A 96 -23.35 -10.67 -17.82
CA PRO A 96 -23.76 -11.99 -18.30
C PRO A 96 -23.31 -12.30 -19.73
N GLU A 97 -23.10 -11.30 -20.57
CA GLU A 97 -22.57 -11.44 -21.92
C GLU A 97 -21.14 -11.95 -22.00
N TYR A 98 -20.37 -11.85 -20.92
CA TYR A 98 -18.97 -12.33 -20.85
C TYR A 98 -18.86 -13.70 -20.17
N ARG A 99 -19.97 -14.48 -20.20
CA ARG A 99 -20.06 -15.79 -19.59
C ARG A 99 -19.43 -16.88 -20.44
N GLY A 100 -18.69 -17.78 -19.78
CA GLY A 100 -18.10 -18.95 -20.42
C GLY A 100 -17.23 -19.76 -19.48
N THR A 101 -16.62 -20.81 -20.03
CA THR A 101 -15.77 -21.76 -19.27
C THR A 101 -14.27 -21.65 -19.58
N ASN A 102 -13.88 -20.72 -20.48
CA ASN A 102 -12.49 -20.56 -20.89
C ASN A 102 -11.74 -19.65 -19.92
N ASN A 103 -11.57 -20.11 -18.69
CA ASN A 103 -10.83 -19.46 -17.62
C ASN A 103 -9.98 -20.51 -16.87
N PHE A 104 -9.06 -20.07 -16.00
CA PHE A 104 -8.15 -20.98 -15.32
C PHE A 104 -8.85 -21.99 -14.40
N LEU A 105 -10.04 -21.65 -13.89
CA LEU A 105 -10.87 -22.57 -13.08
C LEU A 105 -11.66 -23.57 -13.94
N LYS A 106 -11.74 -23.36 -15.25
CA LYS A 106 -12.62 -24.10 -16.18
C LYS A 106 -14.07 -24.16 -15.69
N ALA A 107 -14.49 -23.14 -14.93
CA ALA A 107 -15.80 -22.99 -14.37
C ALA A 107 -16.67 -22.06 -15.22
N ASP A 108 -17.98 -22.29 -15.22
CA ASP A 108 -18.93 -21.41 -15.88
C ASP A 108 -19.02 -20.08 -15.09
N ALA A 109 -18.35 -19.05 -15.57
CA ALA A 109 -18.20 -17.76 -14.93
C ALA A 109 -18.26 -16.61 -15.93
N GLN A 110 -18.36 -15.38 -15.40
CA GLN A 110 -18.33 -14.16 -16.19
C GLN A 110 -16.94 -13.49 -16.04
N GLY A 111 -16.36 -13.05 -17.13
CA GLY A 111 -15.05 -12.38 -17.04
C GLY A 111 -14.39 -12.08 -18.37
N ILE A 112 -13.21 -11.49 -18.26
CA ILE A 112 -12.36 -11.09 -19.40
C ILE A 112 -10.95 -11.63 -19.16
N THR A 113 -10.38 -12.21 -20.22
CA THR A 113 -8.97 -12.59 -20.31
C THR A 113 -8.24 -11.64 -21.24
N VAL A 114 -7.15 -11.04 -20.78
CA VAL A 114 -6.13 -10.46 -21.64
C VAL A 114 -5.08 -11.51 -21.89
N LEU A 115 -4.93 -11.90 -23.16
CA LEU A 115 -4.01 -12.94 -23.58
C LEU A 115 -2.94 -12.33 -24.48
N VAL A 116 -1.68 -12.48 -24.07
CA VAL A 116 -0.50 -12.05 -24.83
C VAL A 116 0.29 -13.30 -25.17
N ARG A 117 0.28 -13.68 -26.42
CA ARG A 117 0.87 -14.93 -26.91
C ARG A 117 1.50 -14.75 -28.27
N PHE A 118 2.34 -15.70 -28.63
CA PHE A 118 2.92 -15.79 -29.97
C PHE A 118 1.83 -15.75 -31.04
N ASP A 119 2.09 -15.02 -32.12
CA ASP A 119 1.22 -14.99 -33.30
C ASP A 119 1.62 -16.09 -34.26
N ASP A 120 0.82 -17.16 -34.32
CA ASP A 120 1.09 -18.34 -35.16
C ASP A 120 1.19 -17.99 -36.65
N THR A 121 0.64 -16.84 -37.07
CA THR A 121 0.78 -16.37 -38.46
C THR A 121 2.20 -15.92 -38.81
N LEU A 122 3.02 -15.65 -37.79
CA LEU A 122 4.43 -15.24 -37.94
C LEU A 122 5.43 -16.38 -37.73
N LYS A 123 4.96 -17.64 -37.71
CA LYS A 123 5.78 -18.82 -37.37
C LYS A 123 7.00 -18.97 -38.29
N ASP A 124 6.82 -18.81 -39.60
CA ASP A 124 7.91 -18.93 -40.57
C ASP A 124 8.91 -17.78 -40.44
N VAL A 125 8.42 -16.56 -40.27
CA VAL A 125 9.26 -15.38 -40.05
C VAL A 125 10.08 -15.50 -38.73
N TYR A 126 9.49 -16.09 -37.70
CA TYR A 126 10.18 -16.36 -36.46
C TYR A 126 11.27 -17.42 -36.60
N ALA A 127 11.00 -18.48 -37.35
CA ALA A 127 11.99 -19.52 -37.65
C ALA A 127 13.20 -18.96 -38.41
N ASP A 128 12.97 -18.12 -39.41
CA ASP A 128 14.04 -17.40 -40.14
C ASP A 128 14.81 -16.44 -39.24
N HIS A 129 14.11 -15.74 -38.33
CA HIS A 129 14.74 -14.87 -37.33
C HIS A 129 15.70 -15.66 -36.42
N LEU A 130 15.32 -16.85 -35.96
CA LEU A 130 16.18 -17.71 -35.12
C LEU A 130 17.43 -18.17 -35.86
N LEU A 131 17.31 -18.48 -37.14
CA LEU A 131 18.47 -18.87 -37.97
C LEU A 131 19.47 -17.76 -38.16
N THR A 132 19.00 -16.52 -38.31
CA THR A 132 19.83 -15.32 -38.51
C THR A 132 20.35 -14.69 -37.22
N ASN A 133 19.64 -14.88 -36.11
CA ASN A 133 19.94 -14.29 -34.80
C ASN A 133 19.93 -15.33 -33.68
N PRO A 134 20.96 -16.22 -33.59
CA PRO A 134 21.00 -17.28 -32.59
C PRO A 134 21.16 -16.78 -31.14
N HIS A 135 21.60 -15.53 -30.95
CA HIS A 135 21.84 -14.91 -29.65
C HIS A 135 20.70 -13.97 -29.23
N ILE A 136 19.49 -14.51 -29.02
CA ILE A 136 18.38 -13.75 -28.45
C ILE A 136 18.64 -13.49 -26.98
N THR A 137 18.60 -12.22 -26.54
CA THR A 137 18.85 -11.76 -25.18
C THR A 137 17.59 -11.25 -24.45
N SER A 138 16.48 -11.10 -25.16
CA SER A 138 15.18 -10.68 -24.63
C SER A 138 14.05 -11.37 -25.37
N ILE A 139 12.82 -11.27 -24.86
CA ILE A 139 11.64 -11.78 -25.56
C ILE A 139 11.37 -10.91 -26.79
N PRO A 140 11.27 -11.50 -27.99
CA PRO A 140 10.96 -10.78 -29.24
C PRO A 140 9.45 -10.47 -29.31
N ILE A 141 9.05 -9.37 -28.68
CA ILE A 141 7.64 -8.98 -28.52
C ILE A 141 6.93 -8.68 -29.85
N GLU A 142 7.69 -8.41 -30.91
CA GLU A 142 7.20 -8.15 -32.26
C GLU A 142 6.42 -9.35 -32.84
N PHE A 143 6.67 -10.54 -32.33
CA PHE A 143 5.99 -11.77 -32.72
C PHE A 143 4.78 -12.11 -31.85
N TYR A 144 4.37 -11.18 -30.96
CA TYR A 144 3.24 -11.42 -30.06
C TYR A 144 2.00 -10.67 -30.51
N LYS A 145 0.85 -11.30 -30.29
CA LYS A 145 -0.46 -10.66 -30.40
C LYS A 145 -1.10 -10.46 -29.03
N LEU A 146 -1.81 -9.37 -28.89
CA LEU A 146 -2.54 -8.98 -27.70
C LEU A 146 -4.05 -9.09 -27.97
N GLU A 147 -4.73 -9.92 -27.18
CA GLU A 147 -6.16 -10.20 -27.37
C GLU A 147 -6.91 -9.97 -26.06
N TRP A 148 -8.06 -9.32 -26.12
CA TRP A 148 -9.04 -9.24 -25.02
C TRP A 148 -10.22 -10.14 -25.39
N LEU A 149 -10.44 -11.19 -24.61
CA LEU A 149 -11.44 -12.22 -24.86
C LEU A 149 -12.36 -12.33 -23.66
N ASP A 150 -13.65 -12.52 -23.87
CA ASP A 150 -14.54 -12.96 -22.79
C ASP A 150 -14.31 -14.46 -22.46
N PHE A 151 -14.93 -14.97 -21.41
CA PHE A 151 -14.80 -16.39 -21.06
C PHE A 151 -15.51 -17.32 -22.04
N GLY A 152 -16.28 -16.80 -23.00
CA GLY A 152 -16.78 -17.52 -24.17
C GLY A 152 -15.82 -17.51 -25.36
N TRP A 153 -14.62 -16.89 -25.24
CA TRP A 153 -13.62 -16.69 -26.31
C TRP A 153 -14.06 -15.72 -27.41
N ASN A 154 -15.02 -14.84 -27.13
CA ASN A 154 -15.36 -13.79 -28.08
C ASN A 154 -14.48 -12.56 -27.83
N PRO A 155 -14.02 -11.87 -28.88
CA PRO A 155 -13.23 -10.64 -28.76
C PRO A 155 -14.03 -9.52 -28.07
N VAL A 156 -13.48 -8.93 -27.01
CA VAL A 156 -14.06 -7.79 -26.32
C VAL A 156 -13.40 -6.50 -26.80
N LYS A 157 -14.18 -5.61 -27.43
CA LYS A 157 -13.67 -4.33 -27.92
C LYS A 157 -13.82 -3.23 -26.89
N ALA A 158 -12.81 -2.37 -26.74
CA ALA A 158 -12.80 -1.26 -25.78
C ALA A 158 -14.03 -0.34 -25.86
N VAL A 159 -14.54 -0.12 -27.07
CA VAL A 159 -15.72 0.73 -27.32
C VAL A 159 -17.03 0.08 -26.86
N ALA A 160 -17.07 -1.25 -26.82
CA ALA A 160 -18.27 -2.04 -26.47
C ALA A 160 -18.33 -2.43 -24.99
N LYS A 161 -17.35 -2.04 -24.18
CA LYS A 161 -17.31 -2.41 -22.75
C LYS A 161 -18.49 -1.80 -22.00
N LYS A 162 -19.08 -2.61 -21.10
CA LYS A 162 -20.30 -2.27 -20.34
C LYS A 162 -20.04 -1.75 -18.94
N PHE A 163 -18.78 -1.50 -18.59
CA PHE A 163 -18.37 -1.02 -17.28
C PHE A 163 -17.29 0.05 -17.42
N ARG A 164 -17.18 0.88 -16.40
CA ARG A 164 -16.17 1.94 -16.31
C ARG A 164 -15.37 1.79 -15.03
N ALA A 165 -14.07 1.64 -15.19
CA ALA A 165 -13.10 1.67 -14.10
C ALA A 165 -12.29 2.96 -14.19
N LEU A 166 -12.14 3.65 -13.07
CA LEU A 166 -11.32 4.86 -12.97
C LEU A 166 -10.05 4.55 -12.18
N TYR A 167 -8.90 4.91 -12.71
CA TYR A 167 -7.62 4.77 -12.04
C TYR A 167 -7.03 6.14 -11.69
N ILE A 168 -6.71 6.34 -10.42
CA ILE A 168 -6.17 7.58 -9.87
C ILE A 168 -4.79 7.29 -9.30
N ASP A 169 -3.77 7.89 -9.90
CA ASP A 169 -2.40 7.85 -9.42
C ASP A 169 -1.87 9.28 -9.32
N PRO A 170 -1.76 9.83 -8.11
CA PRO A 170 -1.30 11.20 -7.91
C PRO A 170 0.14 11.44 -8.39
N THR A 171 0.94 10.37 -8.51
CA THR A 171 2.37 10.48 -8.89
C THR A 171 2.56 10.57 -10.40
N ARG A 172 1.59 10.13 -11.19
CA ARG A 172 1.68 10.07 -12.67
C ARG A 172 1.37 11.38 -13.39
N ILE A 173 1.21 12.47 -12.67
CA ILE A 173 0.99 13.79 -13.30
C ILE A 173 2.30 14.28 -13.91
N HIS A 174 2.60 13.87 -15.14
CA HIS A 174 3.75 14.40 -15.86
C HIS A 174 3.47 15.82 -16.34
N PRO A 175 4.36 16.80 -16.07
CA PRO A 175 4.12 18.22 -16.35
C PRO A 175 3.87 18.56 -17.82
N THR A 176 4.29 17.74 -18.76
CA THR A 176 4.25 18.09 -20.19
C THR A 176 3.41 17.17 -21.09
N LEU A 177 3.34 15.86 -20.81
CA LEU A 177 2.70 14.88 -21.71
C LEU A 177 1.44 14.21 -21.14
N GLY A 178 1.32 14.09 -19.82
CA GLY A 178 0.17 13.44 -19.15
C GLY A 178 -0.99 14.39 -18.82
N LYS A 179 -0.78 15.71 -18.94
CA LYS A 179 -1.73 16.75 -18.52
C LYS A 179 -3.08 16.66 -19.21
N ASN A 180 -3.06 16.55 -20.52
CA ASN A 180 -4.29 16.69 -21.31
C ASN A 180 -5.15 15.43 -21.28
N GLN A 181 -4.54 14.24 -21.20
CA GLN A 181 -5.27 12.98 -21.23
C GLN A 181 -5.99 12.68 -19.92
N TYR A 182 -5.34 12.92 -18.77
CA TYR A 182 -5.93 12.69 -17.46
C TYR A 182 -7.04 13.71 -17.16
N ILE A 183 -6.78 15.01 -17.38
CA ILE A 183 -7.78 16.06 -17.22
C ILE A 183 -8.91 15.87 -18.21
N SER A 184 -8.63 15.51 -19.46
CA SER A 184 -9.68 15.21 -20.44
C SER A 184 -10.52 13.99 -20.05
N THR A 185 -9.92 12.97 -19.43
CA THR A 185 -10.67 11.83 -18.88
C THR A 185 -11.57 12.26 -17.73
N ILE A 186 -11.08 13.09 -16.82
CA ILE A 186 -11.87 13.65 -15.72
C ILE A 186 -12.99 14.54 -16.25
N LEU A 187 -12.70 15.44 -17.18
CA LEU A 187 -13.70 16.33 -17.78
C LEU A 187 -14.74 15.55 -18.57
N ASN A 188 -14.34 14.51 -19.30
CA ASN A 188 -15.27 13.60 -19.99
C ASN A 188 -16.19 12.84 -19.05
N THR A 189 -15.71 12.55 -17.84
CA THR A 189 -16.52 11.90 -16.81
C THR A 189 -17.36 12.89 -16.03
N ALA A 190 -16.91 14.14 -15.87
CA ALA A 190 -17.59 15.19 -15.11
C ALA A 190 -18.69 15.91 -15.90
N LEU A 191 -18.51 16.02 -17.21
CA LEU A 191 -19.43 16.75 -18.09
C LEU A 191 -20.41 15.81 -18.80
N LYS A 192 -21.67 16.23 -18.91
CA LYS A 192 -22.65 15.52 -19.72
C LYS A 192 -22.34 15.71 -21.21
N LYS A 193 -22.74 14.73 -22.02
CA LYS A 193 -22.54 14.80 -23.49
C LYS A 193 -23.10 16.06 -24.12
N GLU A 194 -24.25 16.53 -23.65
CA GLU A 194 -24.89 17.75 -24.10
C GLU A 194 -24.08 19.02 -23.76
N GLU A 195 -23.48 19.04 -22.55
CA GLU A 195 -22.62 20.16 -22.11
C GLU A 195 -21.33 20.22 -22.94
N LEU A 196 -20.73 19.08 -23.23
CA LEU A 196 -19.57 18.98 -24.12
C LEU A 196 -19.86 19.45 -25.53
N VAL A 197 -21.02 19.10 -26.08
CA VAL A 197 -21.45 19.57 -27.41
C VAL A 197 -21.61 21.09 -27.41
N LYS A 198 -22.29 21.66 -26.40
CA LYS A 198 -22.47 23.12 -26.29
C LYS A 198 -21.13 23.84 -26.17
N LEU A 199 -20.22 23.36 -25.33
CA LEU A 199 -18.88 23.93 -25.21
C LEU A 199 -18.09 23.86 -26.53
N THR A 200 -18.19 22.72 -27.22
CA THR A 200 -17.50 22.54 -28.51
C THR A 200 -18.02 23.53 -29.58
N LEU A 201 -19.33 23.72 -29.66
CA LEU A 201 -19.93 24.66 -30.59
C LEU A 201 -19.50 26.10 -30.28
N ASN A 202 -19.60 26.51 -29.01
CA ASN A 202 -19.17 27.84 -28.57
C ASN A 202 -17.68 28.09 -28.86
N TYR A 203 -16.83 27.11 -28.63
CA TYR A 203 -15.40 27.21 -28.92
C TYR A 203 -15.13 27.38 -30.41
N ARG A 204 -15.86 26.66 -31.29
CA ARG A 204 -15.75 26.82 -32.74
C ARG A 204 -16.22 28.19 -33.22
N GLU A 205 -17.28 28.72 -32.63
CA GLU A 205 -17.76 30.07 -32.92
C GLU A 205 -16.67 31.10 -32.57
N ASN A 206 -16.05 30.98 -31.39
CA ASN A 206 -14.96 31.86 -30.99
C ASN A 206 -13.74 31.75 -31.92
N GLN A 207 -13.39 30.54 -32.41
CA GLN A 207 -12.34 30.36 -33.41
C GLN A 207 -12.67 31.09 -34.74
N GLN A 208 -13.92 31.06 -35.16
CA GLN A 208 -14.34 31.81 -36.37
C GLN A 208 -14.25 33.31 -36.15
N VAL A 209 -14.66 33.83 -34.99
CA VAL A 209 -14.50 35.23 -34.62
C VAL A 209 -13.03 35.63 -34.65
N PHE A 210 -12.15 34.83 -34.05
CA PHE A 210 -10.70 35.05 -34.10
C PHE A 210 -10.16 35.09 -35.53
N ASN A 211 -10.51 34.11 -36.37
CA ASN A 211 -10.05 34.03 -37.74
C ASN A 211 -10.51 35.24 -38.59
N ASN A 212 -11.62 35.86 -38.20
CA ASN A 212 -12.16 37.04 -38.88
C ASN A 212 -11.75 38.38 -38.24
N SER A 213 -10.90 38.33 -37.17
CA SER A 213 -10.43 39.55 -36.52
C SER A 213 -9.54 40.40 -37.42
N GLY A 214 -9.47 41.72 -37.13
CA GLY A 214 -8.66 42.66 -37.88
C GLY A 214 -7.18 42.32 -37.88
N GLU A 215 -6.68 41.84 -36.74
CA GLU A 215 -5.28 41.44 -36.52
C GLU A 215 -4.89 40.26 -37.42
N VAL A 216 -5.71 39.21 -37.46
CA VAL A 216 -5.47 38.04 -38.31
C VAL A 216 -5.52 38.41 -39.78
N ARG A 217 -6.45 39.27 -40.18
CA ARG A 217 -6.54 39.79 -41.58
C ARG A 217 -5.29 40.57 -41.95
N THR A 218 -4.79 41.43 -41.05
CA THR A 218 -3.57 42.22 -41.29
C THR A 218 -2.35 41.31 -41.47
N VAL A 219 -2.18 40.31 -40.58
CA VAL A 219 -1.09 39.32 -40.71
C VAL A 219 -1.21 38.53 -42.00
N ASN A 220 -2.39 38.08 -42.37
CA ASN A 220 -2.63 37.33 -43.59
C ASN A 220 -2.35 38.17 -44.85
N THR A 221 -2.64 39.48 -44.83
CA THR A 221 -2.28 40.37 -45.93
C THR A 221 -0.76 40.50 -46.07
N GLY A 222 -0.02 40.51 -44.96
CA GLY A 222 1.44 40.54 -44.96
C GLY A 222 2.12 39.24 -45.42
N LEU A 223 1.44 38.10 -45.27
CA LEU A 223 1.94 36.79 -45.73
C LEU A 223 1.77 36.56 -47.23
N ASP A 224 0.86 37.28 -47.89
CA ASP A 224 0.48 37.06 -49.27
C ASP A 224 1.26 37.98 -50.23
N THR A 225 2.50 38.33 -49.92
CA THR A 225 3.27 39.34 -50.64
C THR A 225 4.28 38.79 -51.66
N ASP A 226 4.55 37.49 -51.69
CA ASP A 226 5.54 36.88 -52.58
C ASP A 226 5.03 35.57 -53.21
N HIS A 227 4.83 35.57 -54.52
CA HIS A 227 4.33 34.44 -55.29
C HIS A 227 5.42 33.66 -56.04
N LEU A 228 6.71 33.85 -55.70
CA LEU A 228 7.83 33.25 -56.42
C LEU A 228 7.90 31.73 -56.34
N ILE A 229 7.36 31.15 -55.28
CA ILE A 229 7.44 29.69 -55.02
C ILE A 229 6.08 29.01 -55.19
N THR A 230 4.98 29.72 -54.92
CA THR A 230 3.61 29.19 -55.04
C THR A 230 2.62 30.30 -55.42
N GLU A 231 1.73 29.99 -56.35
CA GLU A 231 0.63 30.87 -56.70
C GLU A 231 -0.56 30.81 -55.72
N LYS A 232 -0.46 29.94 -54.68
CA LYS A 232 -1.51 29.73 -53.69
C LYS A 232 -1.43 30.78 -52.60
N LYS A 233 -2.58 31.33 -52.22
CA LYS A 233 -2.71 32.29 -51.13
C LYS A 233 -2.34 31.63 -49.80
N LEU A 234 -1.41 32.23 -49.09
CA LEU A 234 -1.00 31.82 -47.75
C LEU A 234 -1.84 32.57 -46.72
N SER A 235 -2.28 31.83 -45.67
CA SER A 235 -3.00 32.44 -44.55
C SER A 235 -2.80 31.61 -43.30
N ILE A 236 -2.77 32.28 -42.15
CA ILE A 236 -2.88 31.63 -40.82
C ILE A 236 -4.33 31.67 -40.38
N ALA A 237 -4.75 30.61 -39.71
CA ALA A 237 -6.04 30.51 -39.05
C ALA A 237 -5.91 29.68 -37.78
N ALA A 238 -6.82 29.86 -36.84
CA ALA A 238 -6.90 28.95 -35.68
C ALA A 238 -7.19 27.52 -36.18
N SER A 239 -6.42 26.57 -35.69
CA SER A 239 -6.56 25.15 -36.07
C SER A 239 -7.95 24.63 -35.71
N THR A 240 -8.64 24.02 -36.66
CA THR A 240 -9.90 23.32 -36.40
C THR A 240 -9.61 22.04 -35.64
N LEU A 241 -10.10 21.96 -34.42
CA LEU A 241 -9.95 20.75 -33.59
C LEU A 241 -10.83 19.61 -34.14
N PRO A 242 -10.35 18.37 -34.14
CA PRO A 242 -11.18 17.19 -34.41
C PRO A 242 -12.38 17.13 -33.47
N ALA A 243 -13.46 16.49 -33.89
CA ALA A 243 -14.60 16.26 -33.02
C ALA A 243 -14.17 15.50 -31.74
N GLY A 244 -14.47 16.03 -30.55
CA GLY A 244 -14.09 15.44 -29.27
C GLY A 244 -12.74 15.89 -28.72
N SER A 245 -12.02 16.79 -29.35
CA SER A 245 -10.72 17.27 -28.86
C SER A 245 -10.78 18.56 -28.04
N ILE A 246 -11.98 19.12 -27.81
CA ILE A 246 -12.11 20.32 -26.97
C ILE A 246 -11.57 20.11 -25.56
N GLN A 247 -11.68 18.86 -25.02
CA GLN A 247 -11.19 18.52 -23.70
C GLN A 247 -9.68 18.74 -23.55
N THR A 248 -8.92 18.65 -24.64
CA THR A 248 -7.47 18.93 -24.65
C THR A 248 -7.16 20.42 -24.63
N SER A 249 -8.14 21.26 -24.97
CA SER A 249 -8.03 22.72 -24.95
C SER A 249 -8.59 23.36 -23.68
N LEU A 250 -9.29 22.58 -22.86
CA LEU A 250 -9.77 23.03 -21.56
C LEU A 250 -8.71 22.77 -20.49
N GLN A 251 -8.60 23.68 -19.54
CA GLN A 251 -7.80 23.47 -18.34
C GLN A 251 -8.72 23.50 -17.12
N LEU A 252 -8.35 22.70 -16.13
CA LEU A 252 -8.98 22.76 -14.82
C LEU A 252 -8.32 23.85 -14.00
N GLU A 253 -9.10 24.68 -13.31
CA GLU A 253 -8.63 25.73 -12.41
C GLU A 253 -9.19 25.50 -11.01
N VAL A 254 -8.42 25.87 -10.00
CA VAL A 254 -8.81 25.86 -8.60
C VAL A 254 -8.48 27.24 -8.03
N ASP A 255 -9.49 27.96 -7.61
CA ASP A 255 -9.37 29.36 -7.14
C ASP A 255 -8.59 30.24 -8.15
N ASP A 256 -9.01 30.18 -9.44
CA ASP A 256 -8.40 30.89 -10.57
C ASP A 256 -6.92 30.55 -10.86
N VAL A 257 -6.39 29.50 -10.22
CA VAL A 257 -5.04 28.99 -10.49
C VAL A 257 -5.14 27.72 -11.34
N PRO A 258 -4.45 27.63 -12.49
CA PRO A 258 -4.44 26.42 -13.29
C PRO A 258 -3.97 25.22 -12.46
N PHE A 259 -4.69 24.11 -12.55
CA PHE A 259 -4.46 22.86 -11.78
C PHE A 259 -3.00 22.41 -11.72
N GLN A 260 -2.25 22.67 -12.76
CA GLN A 260 -0.83 22.30 -12.86
C GLN A 260 0.09 23.10 -11.93
N PHE A 261 -0.35 24.28 -11.47
CA PHE A 261 0.44 25.19 -10.64
C PHE A 261 0.06 25.14 -9.16
N ILE A 262 -1.03 24.44 -8.80
CA ILE A 262 -1.36 24.21 -7.39
C ILE A 262 -0.48 23.11 -6.78
N GLY A 263 -0.38 23.09 -5.46
CA GLY A 263 0.41 22.09 -4.72
C GLY A 263 -0.06 20.65 -4.99
N LYS A 264 0.86 19.68 -5.03
CA LYS A 264 0.57 18.27 -5.34
C LYS A 264 -0.50 17.66 -4.44
N GLY A 265 -0.54 18.01 -3.14
CA GLY A 265 -1.58 17.55 -2.22
C GLY A 265 -2.97 18.03 -2.62
N GLU A 266 -3.10 19.29 -3.05
CA GLU A 266 -4.38 19.81 -3.54
C GLU A 266 -4.75 19.22 -4.90
N GLN A 267 -3.78 18.99 -5.77
CA GLN A 267 -4.00 18.24 -7.02
C GLN A 267 -4.61 16.86 -6.74
N SER A 268 -4.06 16.13 -5.77
CA SER A 268 -4.57 14.83 -5.35
C SER A 268 -5.99 14.92 -4.80
N ASN A 269 -6.26 15.88 -3.91
CA ASN A 269 -7.61 16.12 -3.36
C ASN A 269 -8.66 16.38 -4.44
N VAL A 270 -8.33 17.26 -5.38
CA VAL A 270 -9.24 17.63 -6.47
C VAL A 270 -9.51 16.44 -7.39
N GLN A 271 -8.48 15.66 -7.71
CA GLN A 271 -8.62 14.45 -8.53
C GLN A 271 -9.55 13.43 -7.88
N ILE A 272 -9.31 13.12 -6.60
CA ILE A 272 -10.12 12.16 -5.85
C ILE A 272 -11.55 12.66 -5.69
N LYS A 273 -11.72 13.95 -5.37
CA LYS A 273 -13.04 14.58 -5.30
C LYS A 273 -13.81 14.43 -6.61
N LEU A 274 -13.20 14.79 -7.72
CA LEU A 274 -13.84 14.70 -9.05
C LEU A 274 -14.16 13.25 -9.42
N ALA A 275 -13.27 12.31 -9.10
CA ALA A 275 -13.46 10.89 -9.34
C ALA A 275 -14.64 10.29 -8.57
N ILE A 276 -14.80 10.68 -7.31
CA ILE A 276 -15.84 10.13 -6.44
C ILE A 276 -17.16 10.88 -6.59
N GLN A 277 -17.13 12.22 -6.68
CA GLN A 277 -18.34 13.08 -6.83
C GLN A 277 -19.06 12.89 -8.15
N ASN A 278 -18.40 12.29 -9.13
CA ASN A 278 -18.98 12.18 -10.45
C ASN A 278 -20.33 11.48 -10.37
N LYS A 279 -21.39 12.28 -10.57
CA LYS A 279 -22.80 11.85 -10.60
C LYS A 279 -23.13 10.95 -11.79
N SER A 280 -22.12 10.63 -12.63
CA SER A 280 -22.32 9.64 -13.67
C SER A 280 -22.56 8.30 -12.99
N LYS A 281 -23.75 7.75 -13.12
CA LYS A 281 -24.15 6.40 -12.66
C LYS A 281 -23.28 5.29 -13.31
N ASP A 282 -22.27 5.67 -14.07
CA ASP A 282 -21.53 4.84 -15.00
C ASP A 282 -20.15 4.37 -14.47
N ILE A 283 -19.67 4.83 -13.30
CA ILE A 283 -18.42 4.33 -12.74
C ILE A 283 -18.74 3.22 -11.74
N ASP A 284 -18.32 2.01 -12.05
CA ASP A 284 -18.51 0.82 -11.23
C ASP A 284 -17.37 0.61 -10.23
N LEU A 285 -16.14 1.00 -10.63
CA LEU A 285 -14.92 0.68 -9.91
C LEU A 285 -13.95 1.87 -9.90
N VAL A 286 -13.34 2.12 -8.74
CA VAL A 286 -12.32 3.15 -8.56
C VAL A 286 -11.05 2.50 -8.00
N MET A 287 -9.93 2.73 -8.67
CA MET A 287 -8.60 2.33 -8.25
C MET A 287 -7.81 3.57 -7.82
N MET A 288 -7.15 3.52 -6.66
CA MET A 288 -6.32 4.61 -6.14
C MET A 288 -4.97 4.09 -5.69
N GLU A 289 -3.90 4.75 -6.11
CA GLU A 289 -2.54 4.44 -5.66
C GLU A 289 -2.09 5.48 -4.63
N GLU A 290 -1.79 5.00 -3.42
CA GLU A 290 -1.25 5.78 -2.30
C GLU A 290 -1.91 7.17 -2.15
N PRO A 291 -3.23 7.22 -1.91
CA PRO A 291 -3.98 8.47 -1.86
C PRO A 291 -3.50 9.44 -0.76
N GLU A 292 -2.75 8.93 0.23
CA GLU A 292 -2.13 9.71 1.30
C GLU A 292 -0.90 10.52 0.85
N ASN A 293 -0.30 10.20 -0.28
CA ASN A 293 0.89 10.89 -0.74
C ASN A 293 0.63 12.37 -0.94
N HIS A 294 1.52 13.17 -0.36
CA HIS A 294 1.47 14.64 -0.37
C HIS A 294 0.29 15.27 0.39
N LEU A 295 -0.51 14.49 1.14
CA LEU A 295 -1.60 15.02 1.97
C LEU A 295 -1.13 15.32 3.40
N SER A 296 -1.61 16.44 3.96
CA SER A 296 -1.54 16.66 5.41
C SER A 296 -2.47 15.68 6.14
N HIS A 297 -2.19 15.41 7.42
CA HIS A 297 -3.05 14.54 8.23
C HIS A 297 -4.53 14.97 8.24
N ILE A 298 -4.79 16.29 8.23
CA ILE A 298 -6.16 16.84 8.19
C ILE A 298 -6.83 16.50 6.85
N ASN A 299 -6.13 16.67 5.75
CA ASN A 299 -6.65 16.38 4.42
C ASN A 299 -6.84 14.88 4.21
N LEU A 300 -5.95 14.06 4.75
CA LEU A 300 -6.11 12.61 4.75
C LEU A 300 -7.37 12.17 5.52
N ASN A 301 -7.64 12.78 6.69
CA ASN A 301 -8.88 12.54 7.43
C ASN A 301 -10.13 12.87 6.62
N LYS A 302 -10.14 14.04 5.95
CA LYS A 302 -11.25 14.46 5.09
C LYS A 302 -11.44 13.50 3.92
N LEU A 303 -10.34 13.07 3.30
CA LEU A 303 -10.37 12.13 2.20
C LEU A 303 -10.98 10.78 2.61
N VAL A 304 -10.48 10.19 3.72
CA VAL A 304 -10.98 8.90 4.20
C VAL A 304 -12.47 8.97 4.54
N HIS A 305 -12.89 10.02 5.24
CA HIS A 305 -14.30 10.24 5.56
C HIS A 305 -15.16 10.43 4.28
N TYR A 306 -14.61 11.13 3.30
CA TYR A 306 -15.28 11.31 2.01
C TYR A 306 -15.42 9.99 1.25
N ILE A 307 -14.38 9.15 1.20
CA ILE A 307 -14.41 7.82 0.61
C ILE A 307 -15.49 6.95 1.28
N GLU A 308 -15.53 6.92 2.62
CA GLU A 308 -16.50 6.12 3.36
C GLU A 308 -17.96 6.50 3.04
N ASN A 309 -18.24 7.81 2.93
CA ASN A 309 -19.62 8.31 2.81
C ASN A 309 -20.11 8.48 1.37
N GLN A 310 -19.22 8.70 0.41
CA GLN A 310 -19.58 9.08 -0.97
C GLN A 310 -19.34 7.98 -2.01
N ARG A 311 -18.70 6.86 -1.65
CA ARG A 311 -18.42 5.80 -2.62
C ARG A 311 -19.67 5.16 -3.24
N GLY A 312 -20.84 5.20 -2.54
CA GLY A 312 -22.07 4.52 -2.97
C GLY A 312 -21.84 3.03 -3.17
N ASP A 313 -22.34 2.48 -4.28
CA ASP A 313 -22.18 1.07 -4.65
C ASP A 313 -20.90 0.77 -5.45
N LYS A 314 -19.96 1.73 -5.56
CA LYS A 314 -18.72 1.53 -6.29
C LYS A 314 -17.79 0.59 -5.52
N GLN A 315 -17.13 -0.31 -6.25
CA GLN A 315 -16.05 -1.12 -5.71
C GLN A 315 -14.76 -0.28 -5.70
N LEU A 316 -14.04 -0.32 -4.58
CA LEU A 316 -12.83 0.46 -4.36
C LEU A 316 -11.62 -0.46 -4.24
N PHE A 317 -10.56 -0.14 -4.96
CA PHE A 317 -9.24 -0.73 -4.84
C PHE A 317 -8.24 0.37 -4.51
N LEU A 318 -7.48 0.21 -3.44
CA LEU A 318 -6.47 1.19 -3.07
C LEU A 318 -5.21 0.53 -2.54
N THR A 319 -4.07 1.13 -2.83
CA THR A 319 -2.80 0.81 -2.17
C THR A 319 -2.53 1.86 -1.11
N THR A 320 -1.97 1.47 0.02
CA THR A 320 -1.60 2.41 1.08
C THR A 320 -0.49 1.87 1.97
N HIS A 321 0.33 2.78 2.49
CA HIS A 321 1.28 2.55 3.58
C HIS A 321 0.85 3.24 4.88
N SER A 322 -0.29 3.91 4.89
CA SER A 322 -0.78 4.66 6.04
C SER A 322 -1.59 3.77 6.99
N SER A 323 -1.07 3.54 8.20
CA SER A 323 -1.81 2.87 9.28
C SER A 323 -3.13 3.59 9.61
N TYR A 324 -3.15 4.92 9.44
CA TYR A 324 -4.35 5.71 9.65
C TYR A 324 -5.46 5.36 8.64
N VAL A 325 -5.12 5.31 7.34
CA VAL A 325 -6.07 4.93 6.26
C VAL A 325 -6.64 3.54 6.52
N LEU A 326 -5.79 2.60 6.89
CA LEU A 326 -6.18 1.23 7.17
C LEU A 326 -7.17 1.11 8.34
N ASN A 327 -6.83 1.71 9.46
CA ASN A 327 -7.66 1.64 10.65
C ASN A 327 -9.03 2.29 10.45
N LYS A 328 -9.10 3.34 9.62
CA LYS A 328 -10.37 4.04 9.31
C LYS A 328 -11.23 3.31 8.28
N LEU A 329 -10.63 2.83 7.20
CA LEU A 329 -11.38 2.14 6.12
C LEU A 329 -11.76 0.70 6.47
N SER A 330 -11.26 0.16 7.56
CA SER A 330 -11.57 -1.17 8.11
C SER A 330 -10.53 -2.24 7.78
N ILE A 331 -9.93 -2.78 8.84
CA ILE A 331 -8.83 -3.74 8.74
C ILE A 331 -9.24 -5.08 8.09
N ASP A 332 -10.50 -5.47 8.17
CA ASP A 332 -11.06 -6.66 7.51
C ASP A 332 -11.09 -6.56 5.98
N LYS A 333 -10.83 -5.37 5.44
CA LYS A 333 -10.72 -5.11 4.00
C LYS A 333 -9.30 -5.19 3.48
N ILE A 334 -8.34 -5.50 4.34
CA ILE A 334 -6.93 -5.59 3.96
C ILE A 334 -6.68 -6.84 3.12
N CYS A 335 -5.94 -6.60 2.04
CA CYS A 335 -5.34 -7.59 1.17
C CYS A 335 -3.82 -7.49 1.32
N LEU A 336 -3.23 -8.37 2.10
CA LEU A 336 -1.79 -8.39 2.35
C LEU A 336 -1.07 -9.03 1.16
N VAL A 337 -0.12 -8.29 0.58
CA VAL A 337 0.72 -8.73 -0.53
C VAL A 337 2.17 -8.76 -0.07
N GLN A 338 2.70 -9.94 0.22
CA GLN A 338 4.09 -10.15 0.66
C GLN A 338 4.71 -11.34 -0.10
N SER A 339 5.16 -12.37 0.60
CA SER A 339 5.58 -13.67 0.02
C SER A 339 4.42 -14.53 -0.48
N GLY A 340 3.21 -14.01 -0.45
CA GLY A 340 1.95 -14.57 -0.89
C GLY A 340 0.83 -13.57 -0.68
N TYR A 341 -0.37 -13.94 -1.09
CA TYR A 341 -1.58 -13.13 -0.93
C TYR A 341 -2.44 -13.66 0.21
N LYS A 342 -2.81 -12.77 1.14
CA LYS A 342 -3.72 -13.09 2.26
C LYS A 342 -4.75 -11.98 2.48
N ARG A 343 -5.97 -12.36 2.79
CA ARG A 343 -7.07 -11.43 3.15
C ARG A 343 -7.33 -11.52 4.64
N LEU A 344 -7.46 -10.37 5.30
CA LEU A 344 -7.81 -10.27 6.73
C LEU A 344 -9.33 -10.26 6.92
N HIS A 345 -10.03 -11.27 6.48
CA HIS A 345 -11.51 -11.34 6.52
C HIS A 345 -12.08 -12.20 7.64
N LYS A 346 -11.24 -12.92 8.41
CA LYS A 346 -11.67 -13.81 9.51
C LYS A 346 -11.54 -13.16 10.90
N LEU A 347 -11.12 -11.89 10.97
CA LEU A 347 -11.04 -11.20 12.25
C LEU A 347 -12.40 -11.07 12.92
N ALA A 348 -12.45 -11.32 14.23
CA ALA A 348 -13.66 -11.17 15.02
C ALA A 348 -14.20 -9.72 14.93
N PRO A 349 -15.53 -9.50 14.80
CA PRO A 349 -16.10 -8.17 14.67
C PRO A 349 -15.73 -7.20 15.81
N ALA A 350 -15.50 -7.71 17.02
CA ALA A 350 -15.06 -6.92 18.16
C ALA A 350 -13.64 -6.35 17.94
N VAL A 351 -12.71 -7.15 17.41
CA VAL A 351 -11.34 -6.73 17.07
C VAL A 351 -11.38 -5.65 16.00
N VAL A 352 -12.11 -5.88 14.90
CA VAL A 352 -12.29 -4.90 13.81
C VAL A 352 -12.84 -3.57 14.35
N LYS A 353 -13.86 -3.63 15.21
CA LYS A 353 -14.48 -2.44 15.81
C LYS A 353 -13.49 -1.67 16.71
N THR A 354 -12.68 -2.38 17.50
CA THR A 354 -11.67 -1.78 18.37
C THR A 354 -10.61 -1.04 17.53
N LEU A 355 -10.06 -1.70 16.54
CA LEU A 355 -9.03 -1.13 15.66
C LEU A 355 -9.54 0.07 14.85
N LYS A 356 -10.78 0.01 14.36
CA LYS A 356 -11.41 1.13 13.65
C LYS A 356 -11.60 2.37 14.53
N ARG A 357 -11.86 2.19 15.83
CA ARG A 357 -12.06 3.29 16.80
C ARG A 357 -10.76 3.91 17.29
N LEU A 358 -9.66 3.18 17.19
CA LEU A 358 -8.35 3.56 17.70
C LEU A 358 -7.31 3.69 16.56
N PRO A 359 -7.48 4.66 15.64
CA PRO A 359 -6.68 4.73 14.42
C PRO A 359 -5.21 5.13 14.63
N GLY A 360 -4.81 5.46 15.85
CA GLY A 360 -3.43 5.81 16.20
C GLY A 360 -2.55 4.62 16.58
N TYR A 361 -3.08 3.38 16.55
CA TYR A 361 -2.32 2.19 16.92
C TYR A 361 -1.65 1.54 15.71
N ASP A 362 -0.45 0.99 15.94
CA ASP A 362 0.43 0.45 14.90
C ASP A 362 0.04 -0.97 14.44
N THR A 363 -1.27 -1.21 14.25
CA THR A 363 -1.78 -2.51 13.77
C THR A 363 -1.24 -2.91 12.41
N LEU A 364 -0.95 -1.93 11.56
CA LEU A 364 -0.29 -2.17 10.28
C LEU A 364 1.13 -2.73 10.46
N ARG A 365 1.86 -2.25 11.47
CA ARG A 365 3.20 -2.77 11.77
C ARG A 365 3.14 -4.26 12.06
N VAL A 366 2.15 -4.75 12.84
CA VAL A 366 1.95 -6.20 13.05
C VAL A 366 1.68 -6.92 11.73
N ALA A 367 0.88 -6.33 10.84
CA ALA A 367 0.52 -6.95 9.57
C ALA A 367 1.70 -6.99 8.57
N LEU A 368 2.61 -6.02 8.63
CA LEU A 368 3.75 -5.91 7.70
C LEU A 368 5.02 -6.56 8.23
N SER A 369 5.17 -6.69 9.55
CA SER A 369 6.39 -7.22 10.16
C SER A 369 6.42 -8.75 10.13
N HIS A 370 7.59 -9.32 9.89
CA HIS A 370 7.79 -10.77 9.95
C HIS A 370 7.98 -11.30 11.36
N LYS A 371 8.57 -10.47 12.23
CA LYS A 371 8.86 -10.76 13.63
C LYS A 371 8.44 -9.58 14.49
N VAL A 372 7.56 -9.81 15.44
CA VAL A 372 6.99 -8.76 16.29
C VAL A 372 7.22 -9.11 17.75
N ILE A 373 7.66 -8.13 18.52
CA ILE A 373 7.66 -8.17 19.97
C ILE A 373 6.57 -7.22 20.46
N LEU A 374 5.58 -7.74 21.17
CA LEU A 374 4.56 -6.92 21.83
C LEU A 374 4.98 -6.64 23.27
N VAL A 375 4.89 -5.37 23.67
CA VAL A 375 5.21 -4.90 25.03
C VAL A 375 4.12 -3.98 25.56
N GLU A 376 4.00 -3.87 26.90
CA GLU A 376 2.95 -3.05 27.53
C GLU A 376 3.21 -1.56 27.40
N GLY A 377 4.46 -1.15 27.60
CA GLY A 377 4.83 0.26 27.68
C GLY A 377 6.09 0.65 26.92
N PRO A 378 6.30 1.98 26.75
CA PRO A 378 7.50 2.51 26.11
C PRO A 378 8.80 2.21 26.88
N SER A 379 8.73 2.01 28.22
CA SER A 379 9.88 1.59 29.02
C SER A 379 10.41 0.23 28.57
N ASP A 380 9.52 -0.71 28.31
CA ASP A 380 9.88 -2.07 27.90
C ASP A 380 10.56 -2.03 26.52
N GLU A 381 10.01 -1.24 25.58
CA GLU A 381 10.60 -1.04 24.26
C GLU A 381 12.04 -0.52 24.36
N LEU A 382 12.28 0.52 25.17
CA LEU A 382 13.61 1.13 25.31
C LEU A 382 14.62 0.18 25.95
N VAL A 383 14.21 -0.53 27.00
CA VAL A 383 15.09 -1.51 27.68
C VAL A 383 15.44 -2.66 26.73
N LEU A 384 14.47 -3.22 26.03
CA LEU A 384 14.72 -4.29 25.05
C LEU A 384 15.64 -3.82 23.92
N LYS A 385 15.43 -2.62 23.36
CA LYS A 385 16.33 -2.05 22.34
C LYS A 385 17.75 -1.89 22.87
N LYS A 386 17.93 -1.46 24.12
CA LYS A 386 19.26 -1.36 24.74
C LYS A 386 19.92 -2.73 24.91
N ILE A 387 19.20 -3.73 25.40
CA ILE A 387 19.70 -5.11 25.57
C ILE A 387 20.14 -5.66 24.20
N TYR A 388 19.29 -5.51 23.18
CA TYR A 388 19.60 -5.99 21.85
C TYR A 388 20.83 -5.28 21.26
N HIS A 389 20.89 -3.95 21.38
CA HIS A 389 22.02 -3.16 20.89
C HIS A 389 23.35 -3.57 21.55
N ARG A 390 23.34 -3.83 22.86
CA ARG A 390 24.54 -4.30 23.60
C ARG A 390 25.02 -5.66 23.10
N LYS A 391 24.10 -6.54 22.73
CA LYS A 391 24.42 -7.91 22.30
C LYS A 391 24.84 -7.99 20.84
N HIS A 392 24.23 -7.19 19.97
CA HIS A 392 24.37 -7.29 18.52
C HIS A 392 25.02 -6.06 17.86
N ASN A 393 25.28 -4.99 18.62
CA ASN A 393 25.77 -3.68 18.13
C ASN A 393 24.90 -3.05 17.03
N ARG A 394 23.59 -3.34 17.05
CA ARG A 394 22.57 -2.83 16.14
C ARG A 394 21.19 -2.88 16.78
N LEU A 395 20.23 -2.14 16.25
CA LEU A 395 18.86 -2.12 16.76
C LEU A 395 18.05 -3.30 16.20
N PRO A 396 17.00 -3.77 16.91
CA PRO A 396 16.15 -4.89 16.48
C PRO A 396 15.55 -4.69 15.07
N GLU A 397 15.18 -3.46 14.73
CA GLU A 397 14.58 -3.11 13.45
C GLU A 397 15.52 -3.41 12.26
N GLN A 398 16.84 -3.33 12.46
CA GLN A 398 17.83 -3.68 11.44
C GLN A 398 17.89 -5.18 11.14
N ASP A 399 17.36 -6.00 12.03
CA ASP A 399 17.23 -7.46 11.88
C ASP A 399 15.79 -7.90 11.58
N GLY A 400 14.92 -6.93 11.21
CA GLY A 400 13.53 -7.18 10.87
C GLY A 400 12.67 -7.57 12.07
N ILE A 401 13.08 -7.20 13.30
CA ILE A 401 12.31 -7.37 14.53
C ILE A 401 11.67 -6.03 14.89
N ASP A 402 10.35 -6.01 14.96
CA ASP A 402 9.59 -4.81 15.28
C ASP A 402 9.05 -4.87 16.71
N ILE A 403 9.37 -3.89 17.56
CA ILE A 403 8.85 -3.81 18.92
C ILE A 403 7.65 -2.86 18.93
N ILE A 404 6.50 -3.36 19.36
CA ILE A 404 5.22 -2.64 19.32
C ILE A 404 4.64 -2.51 20.71
N VAL A 405 4.37 -1.27 21.13
CA VAL A 405 3.74 -0.96 22.42
C VAL A 405 2.22 -1.02 22.29
N VAL A 406 1.56 -1.89 23.06
CA VAL A 406 0.10 -2.10 22.95
C VAL A 406 -0.76 -1.00 23.61
N ARG A 407 -0.18 -0.16 24.45
CA ARG A 407 -0.78 1.07 25.04
C ARG A 407 -2.18 0.86 25.64
N GLY A 408 -2.43 -0.23 26.36
CA GLY A 408 -3.70 -0.49 27.04
C GLY A 408 -4.84 -1.01 26.15
N VAL A 409 -4.61 -1.29 24.87
CA VAL A 409 -5.58 -1.99 23.99
C VAL A 409 -5.68 -3.47 24.31
N GLY A 410 -4.64 -4.00 24.95
CA GLY A 410 -4.48 -5.42 25.25
C GLY A 410 -3.78 -6.19 24.12
N PHE A 411 -3.03 -7.21 24.51
CA PHE A 411 -2.27 -8.06 23.60
C PHE A 411 -3.17 -8.82 22.62
N ASP A 412 -4.34 -9.27 23.06
CA ASP A 412 -5.26 -10.14 22.30
C ASP A 412 -5.68 -9.53 20.96
N THR A 413 -5.83 -8.21 20.92
CA THR A 413 -6.20 -7.49 19.68
C THR A 413 -5.10 -7.63 18.61
N PHE A 414 -3.84 -7.43 19.01
CA PHE A 414 -2.69 -7.54 18.10
C PHE A 414 -2.35 -8.99 17.77
N ILE A 415 -2.46 -9.88 18.75
CA ILE A 415 -2.26 -11.33 18.56
C ILE A 415 -3.27 -11.87 17.54
N SER A 416 -4.55 -11.45 17.62
CA SER A 416 -5.60 -11.88 16.67
C SER A 416 -5.25 -11.54 15.23
N VAL A 417 -4.67 -10.36 14.97
CA VAL A 417 -4.17 -9.99 13.65
C VAL A 417 -3.02 -10.90 13.22
N GLY A 418 -2.04 -11.11 14.11
CA GLY A 418 -0.89 -11.95 13.81
C GLY A 418 -1.25 -13.43 13.57
N MET A 419 -2.27 -13.95 14.28
CA MET A 419 -2.79 -15.30 14.05
C MET A 419 -3.37 -15.45 12.64
N GLU A 420 -4.16 -14.47 12.17
CA GLU A 420 -4.77 -14.49 10.84
C GLU A 420 -3.71 -14.51 9.72
N ILE A 421 -2.63 -13.74 9.88
CA ILE A 421 -1.60 -13.59 8.84
C ILE A 421 -0.38 -14.50 9.04
N GLY A 422 -0.25 -15.13 10.21
CA GLY A 422 0.88 -16.01 10.52
C GLY A 422 2.17 -15.26 10.85
N THR A 423 2.09 -14.02 11.35
CA THR A 423 3.25 -13.28 11.87
C THR A 423 3.79 -13.97 13.12
N ARG A 424 5.12 -14.02 13.26
CA ARG A 424 5.75 -14.51 14.49
C ARG A 424 5.71 -13.44 15.56
N ILE A 425 5.03 -13.72 16.68
CA ILE A 425 4.81 -12.77 17.75
C ILE A 425 5.35 -13.31 19.07
N ASN A 426 6.30 -12.59 19.65
CA ASN A 426 6.73 -12.78 21.02
C ASN A 426 6.10 -11.67 21.88
N VAL A 427 5.46 -12.04 22.98
CA VAL A 427 4.78 -11.12 23.90
C VAL A 427 5.56 -11.07 25.19
N LEU A 428 6.13 -9.91 25.52
CA LEU A 428 6.65 -9.65 26.86
C LEU A 428 5.51 -9.15 27.73
N ARG A 429 5.07 -9.97 28.67
CA ARG A 429 3.94 -9.70 29.54
C ARG A 429 4.38 -9.69 31.00
N ASP A 430 3.86 -8.74 31.77
CA ASP A 430 4.01 -8.72 33.22
C ASP A 430 3.20 -9.88 33.85
N ASN A 431 3.71 -10.51 34.90
CA ASN A 431 2.97 -11.55 35.64
C ASN A 431 2.08 -10.99 36.75
N ASP A 432 2.17 -9.68 37.03
CA ASP A 432 1.39 -8.95 38.04
C ASP A 432 1.37 -9.60 39.41
N GLY A 433 2.38 -10.42 39.71
CA GLY A 433 2.52 -11.14 40.99
C GLY A 433 1.83 -12.51 41.07
N ASP A 434 1.22 -12.96 39.95
CA ASP A 434 0.63 -14.30 39.84
C ASP A 434 0.94 -14.90 38.45
N TYR A 435 2.07 -15.60 38.36
CA TYR A 435 2.53 -16.22 37.14
C TYR A 435 1.57 -17.30 36.59
N GLU A 436 0.97 -18.09 37.47
CA GLU A 436 0.08 -19.19 37.05
C GLU A 436 -1.20 -18.63 36.38
N GLU A 437 -1.84 -17.64 37.01
CA GLU A 437 -3.07 -17.03 36.50
C GLU A 437 -2.81 -16.17 35.24
N ASN A 438 -1.80 -15.30 35.33
CA ASN A 438 -1.63 -14.24 34.31
C ASN A 438 -0.79 -14.68 33.10
N VAL A 439 0.00 -15.77 33.24
CA VAL A 439 0.87 -16.21 32.14
C VAL A 439 0.56 -17.65 31.72
N VAL A 440 0.55 -18.62 32.64
CA VAL A 440 0.40 -20.03 32.27
C VAL A 440 -0.97 -20.31 31.69
N LYS A 441 -2.04 -19.81 32.31
CA LYS A 441 -3.40 -19.99 31.81
C LYS A 441 -3.59 -19.28 30.46
N VAL A 442 -3.11 -18.04 30.32
CA VAL A 442 -3.20 -17.28 29.06
C VAL A 442 -2.38 -17.93 27.95
N ARG A 443 -1.21 -18.53 28.30
CA ARG A 443 -0.41 -19.27 27.32
C ARG A 443 -1.16 -20.46 26.73
N ALA A 444 -2.02 -21.12 27.53
CA ALA A 444 -2.83 -22.26 27.08
C ALA A 444 -3.82 -21.86 25.97
N ASP A 445 -4.34 -20.63 25.96
CA ASP A 445 -5.25 -20.10 24.93
C ASP A 445 -4.58 -20.01 23.55
N TYR A 446 -3.26 -19.87 23.53
CA TYR A 446 -2.47 -19.74 22.30
C TYR A 446 -1.67 -21.01 21.94
N ALA A 447 -1.85 -22.12 22.65
CA ALA A 447 -1.08 -23.36 22.46
C ALA A 447 -1.20 -23.95 21.04
N ALA A 448 -2.32 -23.69 20.34
CA ALA A 448 -2.53 -24.11 18.96
C ALA A 448 -1.75 -23.27 17.92
N TYR A 449 -1.12 -22.16 18.32
CA TYR A 449 -0.47 -21.20 17.43
C TYR A 449 1.04 -21.15 17.72
N PRO A 450 1.85 -21.96 17.02
CA PRO A 450 3.28 -22.07 17.30
C PRO A 450 4.06 -20.78 17.00
N ASN A 451 3.47 -19.88 16.23
CA ASN A 451 4.02 -18.56 15.91
C ASN A 451 3.78 -17.51 17.00
N ILE A 452 3.10 -17.86 18.11
CA ILE A 452 2.83 -16.95 19.25
C ILE A 452 3.56 -17.50 20.49
N LYS A 453 4.42 -16.69 21.12
CA LYS A 453 5.14 -17.05 22.35
C LYS A 453 4.91 -15.98 23.41
N LEU A 454 4.40 -16.37 24.58
CA LEU A 454 4.30 -15.49 25.76
C LEU A 454 5.51 -15.66 26.63
N ILE A 455 6.15 -14.58 27.01
CA ILE A 455 7.38 -14.55 27.81
C ILE A 455 7.14 -13.63 29.00
N SER A 456 7.54 -14.12 30.19
CA SER A 456 7.42 -13.41 31.45
C SER A 456 8.39 -14.01 32.47
N SER A 457 8.69 -13.28 33.53
CA SER A 457 9.37 -13.92 34.69
C SER A 457 8.46 -14.95 35.34
N ALA A 458 9.02 -16.11 35.65
CA ALA A 458 8.32 -17.14 36.43
C ALA A 458 8.26 -16.84 37.93
N LYS A 459 8.94 -15.78 38.39
CA LYS A 459 8.99 -15.40 39.80
C LYS A 459 7.95 -14.30 40.07
N ASN A 460 7.08 -14.52 41.03
CA ASN A 460 6.01 -13.59 41.39
C ASN A 460 6.52 -12.25 41.95
N GLU A 461 7.69 -12.24 42.56
CA GLU A 461 8.36 -11.03 43.02
C GLU A 461 8.86 -10.14 41.88
N GLU A 462 9.15 -10.69 40.72
CA GLU A 462 9.52 -10.00 39.47
C GLU A 462 8.27 -9.68 38.65
N PHE A 463 7.26 -9.07 39.28
CA PHE A 463 5.90 -8.89 38.74
C PHE A 463 5.78 -7.94 37.52
N SER A 464 6.79 -7.13 37.25
CA SER A 464 6.93 -6.30 36.06
C SER A 464 8.39 -6.13 35.69
N LEU A 465 8.66 -5.45 34.53
CA LEU A 465 10.02 -5.27 34.03
C LEU A 465 10.96 -4.60 35.05
N GLU A 466 10.49 -3.52 35.73
CA GLU A 466 11.36 -2.78 36.67
C GLU A 466 11.78 -3.63 37.87
N PRO A 467 10.90 -4.33 38.63
CA PRO A 467 11.31 -5.27 39.65
C PRO A 467 12.25 -6.35 39.14
N ALA A 468 11.98 -6.94 37.97
CA ALA A 468 12.85 -7.94 37.39
C ALA A 468 14.27 -7.41 37.13
N MET A 469 14.38 -6.18 36.62
CA MET A 469 15.68 -5.49 36.44
C MET A 469 16.36 -5.17 37.76
N ILE A 470 15.60 -4.76 38.79
CA ILE A 470 16.13 -4.48 40.13
C ILE A 470 16.70 -5.78 40.75
N TYR A 471 15.96 -6.89 40.71
CA TYR A 471 16.43 -8.18 41.21
C TYR A 471 17.70 -8.66 40.48
N ALA A 472 17.79 -8.47 39.17
CA ALA A 472 18.97 -8.84 38.40
C ALA A 472 20.23 -8.01 38.80
N ASN A 473 20.06 -6.76 39.26
CA ASN A 473 21.15 -5.89 39.69
C ASN A 473 21.38 -5.95 41.23
N ALA A 474 20.53 -6.61 42.01
CA ALA A 474 20.67 -6.78 43.47
C ALA A 474 21.55 -7.97 43.86
N THR A 475 22.60 -8.26 43.10
CA THR A 475 23.59 -9.31 43.40
C THR A 475 24.53 -8.88 44.53
N ASP A 476 24.83 -7.59 44.60
CA ASP A 476 25.66 -6.95 45.64
C ASP A 476 25.33 -5.44 45.67
N LEU A 477 25.82 -4.76 46.71
CA LEU A 477 25.57 -3.32 46.91
C LEU A 477 26.16 -2.47 45.79
N VAL A 478 27.34 -2.81 45.27
CA VAL A 478 28.03 -2.02 44.24
C VAL A 478 27.23 -2.00 42.93
N THR A 479 26.77 -3.17 42.51
CA THR A 479 25.98 -3.35 41.30
C THR A 479 24.61 -2.65 41.41
N LEU A 480 23.93 -2.81 42.56
CA LEU A 480 22.63 -2.19 42.80
C LEU A 480 22.76 -0.67 42.90
N ASP A 481 23.80 -0.14 43.53
CA ASP A 481 24.04 1.31 43.65
C ASP A 481 24.38 1.95 42.30
N ALA A 482 25.15 1.27 41.46
CA ALA A 482 25.40 1.72 40.10
C ALA A 482 24.12 1.82 39.29
N PHE A 483 23.23 0.83 39.39
CA PHE A 483 21.91 0.86 38.74
C PHE A 483 21.03 1.99 39.30
N ALA A 484 20.93 2.07 40.65
CA ALA A 484 20.14 3.10 41.35
C ALA A 484 20.56 4.53 40.97
N LYS A 485 21.88 4.76 40.85
CA LYS A 485 22.44 6.06 40.48
C LYS A 485 22.01 6.54 39.09
N VAL A 486 21.77 5.62 38.18
CA VAL A 486 21.28 5.95 36.82
C VAL A 486 19.78 6.22 36.84
N VAL A 487 19.00 5.37 37.47
CA VAL A 487 17.52 5.44 37.40
C VAL A 487 16.95 6.54 38.29
N LEU A 488 17.53 6.78 39.47
CA LEU A 488 17.03 7.78 40.42
C LEU A 488 17.47 9.21 40.07
N SER A 489 16.74 10.18 40.63
CA SER A 489 17.22 11.57 40.70
C SER A 489 18.25 11.70 41.81
N THR A 490 19.12 12.71 41.76
CA THR A 490 20.13 12.99 42.80
C THR A 490 19.50 13.10 44.20
N GLN A 491 18.34 13.73 44.32
CA GLN A 491 17.64 13.86 45.60
C GLN A 491 17.13 12.52 46.12
N THR A 492 16.56 11.68 45.23
CA THR A 492 16.06 10.35 45.60
C THR A 492 17.21 9.43 45.91
N PHE A 493 18.31 9.51 45.17
CA PHE A 493 19.51 8.73 45.41
C PHE A 493 20.11 9.00 46.80
N ASN A 494 20.13 10.26 47.23
CA ASN A 494 20.59 10.64 48.57
C ASN A 494 19.72 10.04 49.69
N LEU A 495 18.45 9.74 49.46
CA LEU A 495 17.60 9.02 50.41
C LEU A 495 17.86 7.52 50.37
N TYR A 496 18.00 6.95 49.19
CA TYR A 496 18.36 5.57 48.97
C TYR A 496 19.71 5.20 49.60
N ASP A 497 20.72 6.04 49.47
CA ASP A 497 22.07 5.82 49.97
C ASP A 497 22.16 5.77 51.50
N LYS A 498 21.16 6.30 52.22
CA LYS A 498 21.04 6.19 53.68
C LYS A 498 20.62 4.77 54.16
N VAL A 499 20.11 3.96 53.26
CA VAL A 499 19.71 2.57 53.55
C VAL A 499 20.95 1.69 53.46
N VAL A 500 21.30 0.95 54.48
CA VAL A 500 22.58 0.21 54.56
C VAL A 500 22.44 -1.22 54.01
N ASP A 501 21.30 -1.84 54.20
CA ASP A 501 21.05 -3.25 53.89
C ASP A 501 20.65 -3.47 52.45
N LEU A 502 21.20 -4.50 51.76
CA LEU A 502 20.96 -4.80 50.35
C LEU A 502 19.48 -5.05 50.04
N ASP A 503 18.82 -5.87 50.87
CA ASP A 503 17.41 -6.19 50.64
C ASP A 503 16.52 -4.95 50.81
N LYS A 504 16.82 -4.12 51.82
CA LYS A 504 16.10 -2.87 52.03
C LYS A 504 16.35 -1.85 50.91
N ARG A 505 17.57 -1.80 50.35
CA ARG A 505 17.87 -0.97 49.15
C ARG A 505 17.07 -1.44 47.95
N ARG A 506 17.00 -2.74 47.73
CA ARG A 506 16.18 -3.35 46.67
C ARG A 506 14.71 -2.99 46.84
N ASP A 507 14.16 -3.22 48.06
CA ASP A 507 12.76 -2.92 48.36
C ASP A 507 12.45 -1.42 48.22
N PHE A 508 13.38 -0.53 48.60
CA PHE A 508 13.27 0.89 48.38
C PHE A 508 13.08 1.24 46.88
N LEU A 509 13.86 0.61 45.99
CA LEU A 509 13.75 0.81 44.56
C LEU A 509 12.42 0.28 44.03
N ILE A 510 11.98 -0.90 44.44
CA ILE A 510 10.70 -1.49 44.04
C ILE A 510 9.55 -0.58 44.48
N ASP A 511 9.56 -0.11 45.73
CA ASP A 511 8.53 0.80 46.25
C ASP A 511 8.56 2.17 45.54
N TRP A 512 9.74 2.66 45.18
CA TRP A 512 9.87 3.91 44.43
C TRP A 512 9.21 3.81 43.06
N PHE A 513 9.35 2.71 42.35
CA PHE A 513 8.65 2.49 41.07
C PHE A 513 7.13 2.26 41.25
N ARG A 514 6.73 1.64 42.41
CA ARG A 514 5.30 1.44 42.75
C ARG A 514 4.59 2.71 43.21
N SER A 515 5.29 3.62 43.93
CA SER A 515 4.66 4.74 44.60
C SER A 515 4.12 5.80 43.63
N VAL A 516 2.87 6.22 43.90
CA VAL A 516 2.19 7.29 43.17
C VAL A 516 2.38 8.60 43.96
N GLN A 517 3.42 9.37 43.67
CA GLN A 517 3.48 10.78 44.11
C GLN A 517 3.71 11.66 42.87
N GLY A 518 2.75 12.56 42.57
CA GLY A 518 2.82 13.50 41.45
C GLY A 518 2.59 12.83 40.08
N ASN A 519 2.71 13.56 39.02
CA ASN A 519 2.38 13.26 37.63
C ASN A 519 2.74 11.85 37.10
N GLY A 520 2.12 10.79 37.65
CA GLY A 520 1.96 9.48 37.04
C GLY A 520 3.14 8.48 37.15
N LYS A 521 2.83 7.24 37.55
CA LYS A 521 3.77 6.09 37.56
C LYS A 521 4.49 5.90 36.22
N GLY A 522 3.80 6.14 35.10
CA GLY A 522 4.34 5.95 33.76
C GLY A 522 5.51 6.86 33.43
N ALA A 523 5.53 8.10 33.92
CA ALA A 523 6.59 9.04 33.62
C ALA A 523 7.95 8.62 34.23
N ARG A 524 7.97 8.05 35.45
CA ARG A 524 9.20 7.58 36.10
C ARG A 524 9.79 6.36 35.39
N LYS A 525 8.95 5.42 34.98
CA LYS A 525 9.38 4.22 34.25
C LYS A 525 10.06 4.60 32.94
N VAL A 526 9.42 5.48 32.15
CA VAL A 526 9.95 5.94 30.86
C VAL A 526 11.23 6.76 31.06
N ASP A 527 11.27 7.70 32.04
CA ASP A 527 12.47 8.51 32.32
C ASP A 527 13.66 7.61 32.70
N SER A 528 13.43 6.60 33.55
CA SER A 528 14.47 5.63 33.92
C SER A 528 14.93 4.79 32.74
N ALA A 529 14.03 4.36 31.88
CA ALA A 529 14.36 3.61 30.67
C ALA A 529 15.18 4.46 29.68
N ILE A 530 14.85 5.74 29.51
CA ILE A 530 15.65 6.69 28.70
C ILE A 530 17.08 6.80 29.25
N LYS A 531 17.22 7.00 30.57
CA LYS A 531 18.56 7.09 31.21
C LYS A 531 19.38 5.80 31.03
N LEU A 532 18.74 4.65 31.11
CA LEU A 532 19.40 3.35 30.85
C LEU A 532 19.79 3.20 29.38
N PHE A 533 18.92 3.67 28.48
CA PHE A 533 19.19 3.59 27.04
C PHE A 533 20.36 4.49 26.62
N ASP A 534 20.37 5.73 27.05
CA ASP A 534 21.42 6.72 26.72
C ASP A 534 22.71 6.51 27.51
N GLY A 535 22.63 5.87 28.68
CA GLY A 535 23.75 5.68 29.59
C GLY A 535 24.74 4.61 29.10
N THR A 536 25.94 4.69 29.68
CA THR A 536 27.05 3.75 29.43
C THR A 536 27.09 2.59 30.45
N LEU A 537 26.17 2.58 31.43
CA LEU A 537 26.13 1.55 32.46
C LEU A 537 25.88 0.17 31.82
N ASN A 538 26.76 -0.77 32.16
CA ASN A 538 26.56 -2.18 31.86
C ASN A 538 25.69 -2.85 32.92
N PHE A 539 24.39 -2.52 32.93
CA PHE A 539 23.43 -3.12 33.88
C PHE A 539 23.17 -4.60 33.60
N MET A 540 22.87 -5.35 34.67
CA MET A 540 22.40 -6.72 34.55
C MET A 540 20.91 -6.77 34.22
N TYR A 541 20.50 -7.80 33.49
CA TYR A 541 19.09 -8.04 33.18
C TYR A 541 18.74 -9.51 33.32
N PRO A 542 17.48 -9.86 33.61
CA PRO A 542 17.09 -11.25 33.82
C PRO A 542 17.13 -12.03 32.48
N PRO A 543 17.58 -13.33 32.54
CA PRO A 543 17.81 -14.13 31.32
C PRO A 543 16.59 -14.33 30.43
N PHE A 544 15.36 -14.30 30.96
CA PHE A 544 14.13 -14.48 30.17
C PHE A 544 13.95 -13.35 29.14
N LEU A 545 14.57 -12.16 29.31
CA LEU A 545 14.52 -11.10 28.32
C LEU A 545 15.30 -11.44 27.04
N ASP A 546 16.26 -12.36 27.10
CA ASP A 546 16.91 -12.88 25.89
C ASP A 546 15.96 -13.74 25.05
N GLU A 547 15.05 -14.46 25.69
CA GLU A 547 14.06 -15.30 25.01
C GLU A 547 13.07 -14.48 24.18
N VAL A 548 12.93 -13.18 24.50
CA VAL A 548 12.04 -12.27 23.75
C VAL A 548 12.50 -12.09 22.30
N PHE A 549 13.79 -12.26 22.04
CA PHE A 549 14.37 -12.17 20.70
C PHE A 549 14.49 -13.51 19.98
N ASP A 550 14.06 -14.58 20.62
CA ASP A 550 14.18 -15.95 20.09
C ASP A 550 12.87 -16.34 19.38
N PHE A 551 12.84 -16.15 18.08
CA PHE A 551 11.71 -16.48 17.21
C PHE A 551 11.90 -17.89 16.64
N ALA A 552 11.00 -18.79 17.01
CA ALA A 552 10.96 -20.15 16.50
C ALA A 552 10.66 -20.22 14.99
#